data_9a8b91a70bb43f9d5a7d69eeeed7112b
#
_entry.id   9a8b91a70bb43f9d5a7d69eeeed7112b
#
_cell.length_a   1.000
_cell.length_b   1.000
_cell.length_c   1.000
_cell.angle_alpha   90.00
_cell.angle_beta   90.00
_cell.angle_gamma   90.00
#
_symmetry.space_group_name_H-M   'P 1'
#
loop_
_entity.id
_entity.type
_entity.pdbx_description
1 polymer ?
#
loop_
_entity_poly.entity_id
_entity_poly.type
_entity_poly.pdbx_seq_one_letter_code
_entity_poly.pdbx_strand_id
1 'polypeptide(L)'
;MKKVVRTVWIGALSGLAFLAACCSTKGLSRAERKQLIKERDSIQEILTRREGETVYGTPQIMAERALETYRLRSQLDSINYKLGVFVDLEKSARRVALQERIADLQAALQRREGACVYGSPESIQEYEEETDRLRDELKAVKKELRELNTPQDQINQGKTETLYGSPQP
;
A
#
# COMPACT_ATOMS: atom_id res chain seq x y z
N MET A 1 -3.02 41.89 -20.37
CA MET A 1 -2.89 40.89 -19.31
C MET A 1 -3.57 39.60 -19.73
N LYS A 2 -2.82 38.62 -20.19
CA LYS A 2 -3.34 37.33 -20.68
C LYS A 2 -3.28 36.34 -19.52
N LYS A 3 -4.45 35.89 -19.01
CA LYS A 3 -4.58 34.87 -17.99
C LYS A 3 -4.27 33.51 -18.64
N VAL A 4 -3.16 32.89 -18.27
CA VAL A 4 -2.82 31.52 -18.64
C VAL A 4 -3.57 30.60 -17.68
N VAL A 5 -4.68 30.03 -18.16
CA VAL A 5 -5.38 28.95 -17.45
C VAL A 5 -4.59 27.68 -17.72
N ARG A 6 -3.79 27.24 -16.75
CA ARG A 6 -3.18 25.89 -16.75
C ARG A 6 -4.26 24.90 -16.33
N THR A 7 -4.84 24.25 -17.31
CA THR A 7 -5.70 23.11 -17.09
C THR A 7 -4.85 21.92 -16.65
N VAL A 8 -4.91 21.61 -15.36
CA VAL A 8 -4.33 20.38 -14.80
C VAL A 8 -5.25 19.24 -15.21
N TRP A 9 -4.87 18.52 -16.24
CA TRP A 9 -5.45 17.21 -16.56
C TRP A 9 -4.90 16.19 -15.57
N ILE A 10 -5.64 15.96 -14.50
CA ILE A 10 -5.42 14.82 -13.62
C ILE A 10 -6.02 13.61 -14.34
N GLY A 11 -5.15 12.69 -14.74
CA GLY A 11 -5.53 11.45 -15.43
C GLY A 11 -6.31 10.50 -14.51
N ALA A 12 -7.63 10.67 -14.47
CA ALA A 12 -8.56 9.77 -13.81
C ALA A 12 -9.05 8.68 -14.77
N LEU A 13 -8.15 7.85 -15.32
CA LEU A 13 -8.51 6.80 -16.30
C LEU A 13 -7.86 5.44 -16.04
N SER A 14 -7.45 5.13 -14.83
CA SER A 14 -6.93 3.78 -14.52
C SER A 14 -7.83 2.94 -13.59
N GLY A 15 -9.01 3.44 -13.20
CA GLY A 15 -9.89 2.77 -12.23
C GLY A 15 -10.96 1.84 -12.81
N LEU A 16 -11.20 1.81 -14.12
CA LEU A 16 -12.37 1.12 -14.69
C LEU A 16 -12.08 -0.19 -15.45
N ALA A 17 -10.83 -0.60 -15.57
CA ALA A 17 -10.48 -1.85 -16.25
C ALA A 17 -10.55 -3.10 -15.33
N PHE A 18 -10.76 -2.94 -14.03
CA PHE A 18 -10.72 -4.05 -13.07
C PHE A 18 -12.04 -4.79 -12.86
N LEU A 19 -13.19 -4.25 -13.32
CA LEU A 19 -14.51 -4.85 -13.03
C LEU A 19 -15.03 -5.83 -14.10
N ALA A 20 -14.30 -6.06 -15.20
CA ALA A 20 -14.74 -6.96 -16.25
C ALA A 20 -14.19 -8.40 -16.16
N ALA A 21 -13.41 -8.75 -15.13
CA ALA A 21 -12.76 -10.06 -15.01
C ALA A 21 -13.58 -11.11 -14.22
N CYS A 22 -14.83 -10.84 -13.88
CA CYS A 22 -15.60 -11.71 -12.99
C CYS A 22 -16.35 -12.87 -13.64
N CYS A 23 -16.20 -13.18 -14.92
CA CYS A 23 -16.86 -14.36 -15.50
C CYS A 23 -16.13 -14.91 -16.72
N SER A 24 -14.98 -15.52 -16.57
CA SER A 24 -14.51 -16.52 -17.55
C SER A 24 -13.43 -17.40 -16.96
N THR A 25 -13.83 -18.46 -16.26
CA THR A 25 -13.01 -19.67 -16.06
C THR A 25 -12.87 -20.43 -17.37
N LYS A 26 -12.52 -19.77 -18.46
CA LYS A 26 -11.95 -20.42 -19.62
C LYS A 26 -10.55 -20.84 -19.20
N GLY A 27 -10.33 -22.16 -19.12
CA GLY A 27 -9.07 -22.74 -18.71
C GLY A 27 -7.91 -22.08 -19.48
N LEU A 28 -6.93 -21.54 -18.75
CA LEU A 28 -5.71 -20.98 -19.33
C LEU A 28 -5.07 -22.00 -20.26
N SER A 29 -4.68 -21.60 -21.44
CA SER A 29 -3.89 -22.43 -22.35
C SER A 29 -2.55 -22.79 -21.69
N ARG A 30 -1.97 -23.91 -22.11
CA ARG A 30 -0.66 -24.37 -21.58
C ARG A 30 0.44 -23.31 -21.78
N ALA A 31 0.37 -22.54 -22.87
CA ALA A 31 1.32 -21.47 -23.17
C ALA A 31 1.16 -20.28 -22.22
N GLU A 32 -0.07 -19.80 -22.02
CA GLU A 32 -0.40 -18.72 -21.08
C GLU A 32 -0.01 -19.07 -19.64
N ARG A 33 -0.31 -20.31 -19.21
CA ARG A 33 0.09 -20.79 -17.88
C ARG A 33 1.61 -20.77 -17.69
N LYS A 34 2.38 -21.20 -18.70
CA LYS A 34 3.85 -21.15 -18.64
C LYS A 34 4.37 -19.72 -18.58
N GLN A 35 3.73 -18.79 -19.28
CA GLN A 35 4.11 -17.38 -19.26
C GLN A 35 3.84 -16.77 -17.88
N LEU A 36 2.65 -16.99 -17.32
CA LEU A 36 2.30 -16.51 -15.97
C LEU A 36 3.25 -17.08 -14.90
N ILE A 37 3.67 -18.34 -15.00
CA ILE A 37 4.65 -18.92 -14.08
C ILE A 37 6.00 -18.20 -14.18
N LYS A 38 6.49 -17.93 -15.39
CA LYS A 38 7.75 -17.18 -15.58
C LYS A 38 7.67 -15.77 -14.99
N GLU A 39 6.55 -15.07 -15.24
CA GLU A 39 6.32 -13.73 -14.71
C GLU A 39 6.26 -13.75 -13.18
N ARG A 40 5.54 -14.71 -12.59
CA ARG A 40 5.49 -14.93 -11.15
C ARG A 40 6.89 -15.11 -10.57
N ASP A 41 7.67 -16.02 -11.16
CA ASP A 41 9.00 -16.36 -10.66
C ASP A 41 9.95 -15.15 -10.76
N SER A 42 9.84 -14.34 -11.83
CA SER A 42 10.60 -13.10 -11.98
C SER A 42 10.25 -12.06 -10.91
N ILE A 43 8.95 -11.85 -10.64
CA ILE A 43 8.51 -10.92 -9.59
C ILE A 43 8.98 -11.42 -8.21
N GLN A 44 8.89 -12.71 -7.97
CA GLN A 44 9.32 -13.31 -6.70
C GLN A 44 10.83 -13.16 -6.48
N GLU A 45 11.64 -13.30 -7.53
CA GLU A 45 13.09 -13.02 -7.47
C GLU A 45 13.38 -11.56 -7.11
N ILE A 46 12.66 -10.61 -7.74
CA ILE A 46 12.81 -9.19 -7.43
C ILE A 46 12.45 -8.90 -5.96
N LEU A 47 11.35 -9.46 -5.46
CA LEU A 47 10.92 -9.30 -4.07
C LEU A 47 11.94 -9.87 -3.10
N THR A 48 12.44 -11.08 -3.35
CA THR A 48 13.46 -11.73 -2.50
C THR A 48 14.75 -10.92 -2.45
N ARG A 49 15.20 -10.38 -3.59
CA ARG A 49 16.38 -9.50 -3.64
C ARG A 49 16.15 -8.24 -2.81
N ARG A 50 14.99 -7.61 -2.91
CA ARG A 50 14.64 -6.41 -2.15
C ARG A 50 14.55 -6.64 -0.65
N GLU A 51 14.10 -7.80 -0.20
CA GLU A 51 14.03 -8.16 1.23
C GLU A 51 15.44 -8.31 1.84
N GLY A 52 16.43 -8.69 1.06
CA GLY A 52 17.82 -8.80 1.49
C GLY A 52 18.61 -7.47 1.45
N GLU A 53 18.07 -6.44 0.82
CA GLU A 53 18.76 -5.16 0.67
C GLU A 53 18.42 -4.18 1.80
N THR A 54 19.44 -3.70 2.51
CA THR A 54 19.29 -2.60 3.46
C THR A 54 19.13 -1.29 2.71
N VAL A 55 18.01 -0.61 2.93
CA VAL A 55 17.71 0.67 2.26
C VAL A 55 18.14 1.83 3.15
N TYR A 56 19.01 2.65 2.63
CA TYR A 56 19.38 3.94 3.21
C TYR A 56 18.82 5.05 2.32
N GLY A 57 18.18 6.03 2.89
CA GLY A 57 17.66 7.16 2.13
C GLY A 57 16.74 8.07 2.95
N THR A 58 16.26 9.12 2.29
CA THR A 58 15.27 10.00 2.90
C THR A 58 13.96 9.24 3.13
N PRO A 59 13.11 9.69 4.07
CA PRO A 59 11.78 9.09 4.29
C PRO A 59 10.97 8.93 3.01
N GLN A 60 11.12 9.86 2.07
CA GLN A 60 10.43 9.80 0.77
C GLN A 60 10.93 8.63 -0.08
N ILE A 61 12.25 8.46 -0.22
CA ILE A 61 12.83 7.34 -0.98
C ILE A 61 12.39 6.00 -0.37
N MET A 62 12.35 5.92 0.96
CA MET A 62 11.88 4.71 1.64
C MET A 62 10.39 4.44 1.40
N ALA A 63 9.56 5.49 1.36
CA ALA A 63 8.12 5.38 1.07
C ALA A 63 7.85 4.94 -0.37
N GLU A 64 8.54 5.53 -1.35
CA GLU A 64 8.43 5.17 -2.77
C GLU A 64 8.84 3.70 -2.99
N ARG A 65 9.93 3.26 -2.37
CA ARG A 65 10.38 1.88 -2.45
C ARG A 65 9.42 0.90 -1.78
N ALA A 66 8.84 1.27 -0.65
CA ALA A 66 7.80 0.47 0.00
C ALA A 66 6.57 0.34 -0.90
N LEU A 67 6.10 1.46 -1.49
CA LEU A 67 4.97 1.46 -2.42
C LEU A 67 5.23 0.54 -3.62
N GLU A 68 6.40 0.60 -4.23
CA GLU A 68 6.76 -0.26 -5.35
C GLU A 68 6.77 -1.75 -4.93
N THR A 69 7.24 -2.06 -3.74
CA THR A 69 7.20 -3.42 -3.18
C THR A 69 5.76 -3.93 -3.01
N TYR A 70 4.85 -3.08 -2.51
CA TYR A 70 3.42 -3.43 -2.40
C TYR A 70 2.76 -3.62 -3.76
N ARG A 71 3.11 -2.81 -4.77
CA ARG A 71 2.65 -2.98 -6.15
C ARG A 71 3.10 -4.31 -6.75
N LEU A 72 4.37 -4.69 -6.57
CA LEU A 72 4.88 -6.00 -7.00
C LEU A 72 4.18 -7.17 -6.31
N ARG A 73 3.92 -7.07 -5.02
CA ARG A 73 3.14 -8.09 -4.28
C ARG A 73 1.72 -8.19 -4.80
N SER A 74 1.05 -7.08 -5.10
CA SER A 74 -0.30 -7.08 -5.68
C SER A 74 -0.32 -7.69 -7.09
N GLN A 75 0.71 -7.46 -7.91
CA GLN A 75 0.87 -8.14 -9.21
C GLN A 75 1.04 -9.65 -9.02
N LEU A 76 1.87 -10.07 -8.07
CA LEU A 76 2.07 -11.48 -7.72
C LEU A 76 0.75 -12.13 -7.29
N ASP A 77 -0.03 -11.46 -6.46
CA ASP A 77 -1.35 -11.90 -6.01
C ASP A 77 -2.32 -12.06 -7.19
N SER A 78 -2.31 -11.13 -8.14
CA SER A 78 -3.13 -11.19 -9.36
C SER A 78 -2.74 -12.39 -10.24
N ILE A 79 -1.43 -12.66 -10.39
CA ILE A 79 -0.95 -13.82 -11.15
C ILE A 79 -1.32 -15.12 -10.45
N ASN A 80 -1.14 -15.21 -9.14
CA ASN A 80 -1.51 -16.37 -8.33
C ASN A 80 -3.02 -16.68 -8.44
N TYR A 81 -3.85 -15.64 -8.37
CA TYR A 81 -5.30 -15.77 -8.58
C TYR A 81 -5.62 -16.35 -9.96
N LYS A 82 -4.99 -15.85 -11.04
CA LYS A 82 -5.15 -16.40 -12.39
C LYS A 82 -4.68 -17.85 -12.51
N LEU A 83 -3.67 -18.24 -11.74
CA LEU A 83 -3.16 -19.63 -11.68
C LEU A 83 -4.03 -20.55 -10.83
N GLY A 84 -5.10 -20.04 -10.20
CA GLY A 84 -6.03 -20.80 -9.36
C GLY A 84 -5.57 -20.94 -7.89
N VAL A 85 -4.59 -20.13 -7.46
CA VAL A 85 -4.22 -20.04 -6.04
C VAL A 85 -5.18 -19.07 -5.36
N PHE A 86 -5.72 -19.46 -4.21
CA PHE A 86 -6.61 -18.60 -3.44
C PHE A 86 -5.85 -17.37 -2.93
N VAL A 87 -6.28 -16.18 -3.34
CA VAL A 87 -5.73 -14.90 -2.94
C VAL A 87 -6.87 -13.90 -2.75
N ASP A 88 -6.82 -13.15 -1.68
CA ASP A 88 -7.72 -12.02 -1.43
C ASP A 88 -7.23 -10.78 -2.18
N LEU A 89 -7.74 -10.60 -3.39
CA LEU A 89 -7.36 -9.48 -4.26
C LEU A 89 -7.83 -8.12 -3.71
N GLU A 90 -8.96 -8.08 -3.00
CA GLU A 90 -9.48 -6.85 -2.40
C GLU A 90 -8.53 -6.38 -1.28
N LYS A 91 -8.12 -7.29 -0.42
CA LYS A 91 -7.13 -7.02 0.62
C LYS A 91 -5.78 -6.57 0.03
N SER A 92 -5.36 -7.19 -1.06
CA SER A 92 -4.12 -6.82 -1.77
C SER A 92 -4.21 -5.40 -2.35
N ALA A 93 -5.31 -5.06 -3.04
CA ALA A 93 -5.55 -3.72 -3.57
C ALA A 93 -5.62 -2.65 -2.46
N ARG A 94 -6.28 -2.95 -1.33
CA ARG A 94 -6.37 -2.05 -0.18
C ARG A 94 -4.99 -1.74 0.43
N ARG A 95 -4.11 -2.73 0.50
CA ARG A 95 -2.72 -2.52 0.95
C ARG A 95 -1.97 -1.54 0.06
N VAL A 96 -2.10 -1.66 -1.26
CA VAL A 96 -1.48 -0.73 -2.21
C VAL A 96 -2.02 0.69 -2.00
N ALA A 97 -3.35 0.86 -1.92
CA ALA A 97 -3.98 2.16 -1.72
C ALA A 97 -3.53 2.84 -0.41
N LEU A 98 -3.44 2.10 0.68
CA LEU A 98 -2.94 2.63 1.96
C LEU A 98 -1.46 3.03 1.85
N GLN A 99 -0.64 2.26 1.14
CA GLN A 99 0.77 2.60 0.96
C GLN A 99 0.95 3.84 0.06
N GLU A 100 0.12 4.03 -0.97
CA GLU A 100 0.06 5.25 -1.76
C GLU A 100 -0.30 6.46 -0.88
N ARG A 101 -1.32 6.33 -0.02
CA ARG A 101 -1.69 7.40 0.92
C ARG A 101 -0.58 7.74 1.89
N ILE A 102 0.16 6.75 2.40
CA ILE A 102 1.34 6.96 3.26
C ILE A 102 2.41 7.76 2.50
N ALA A 103 2.72 7.41 1.26
CA ALA A 103 3.71 8.11 0.45
C ALA A 103 3.30 9.58 0.21
N ASP A 104 2.03 9.84 -0.12
CA ASP A 104 1.50 11.18 -0.33
C ASP A 104 1.58 12.04 0.94
N LEU A 105 1.17 11.48 2.10
CA LEU A 105 1.23 12.18 3.39
C LEU A 105 2.68 12.48 3.80
N GLN A 106 3.61 11.56 3.58
CA GLN A 106 5.02 11.78 3.87
C GLN A 106 5.62 12.87 2.97
N ALA A 107 5.27 12.87 1.67
CA ALA A 107 5.69 13.92 0.75
C ALA A 107 5.10 15.30 1.12
N ALA A 108 3.86 15.34 1.60
CA ALA A 108 3.21 16.57 2.08
C ALA A 108 3.92 17.11 3.33
N LEU A 109 4.20 16.25 4.32
CA LEU A 109 4.91 16.63 5.53
C LEU A 109 6.32 17.13 5.25
N GLN A 110 7.06 16.43 4.39
CA GLN A 110 8.43 16.84 4.01
C GLN A 110 8.47 18.22 3.35
N ARG A 111 7.48 18.55 2.49
CA ARG A 111 7.36 19.88 1.90
C ARG A 111 7.12 20.95 2.94
N ARG A 112 6.38 20.62 4.02
CA ARG A 112 6.11 21.55 5.12
C ARG A 112 7.31 21.72 6.04
N GLU A 113 8.02 20.66 6.38
CA GLU A 113 9.21 20.73 7.23
C GLU A 113 10.35 21.57 6.62
N GLY A 114 10.42 21.66 5.29
CA GLY A 114 11.38 22.52 4.59
C GLY A 114 10.91 23.96 4.33
N ALA A 115 9.67 24.30 4.67
CA ALA A 115 9.10 25.63 4.41
C ALA A 115 9.35 26.58 5.59
N CYS A 116 9.90 27.76 5.29
CA CYS A 116 9.90 28.85 6.27
C CYS A 116 8.53 29.51 6.27
N VAL A 117 7.83 29.45 7.39
CA VAL A 117 6.52 30.09 7.55
C VAL A 117 6.72 31.52 8.04
N TYR A 118 6.34 32.49 7.20
CA TYR A 118 6.31 33.90 7.55
C TYR A 118 4.86 34.36 7.51
N GLY A 119 4.40 35.06 8.55
CA GLY A 119 3.04 35.56 8.57
C GLY A 119 2.61 36.05 9.94
N SER A 120 1.31 36.34 10.10
CA SER A 120 0.74 36.69 11.40
C SER A 120 0.77 35.47 12.33
N PRO A 121 0.70 35.66 13.66
CA PRO A 121 0.64 34.55 14.61
C PRO A 121 -0.48 33.52 14.28
N GLU A 122 -1.62 34.02 13.81
CA GLU A 122 -2.76 33.19 13.42
C GLU A 122 -2.42 32.29 12.22
N SER A 123 -1.74 32.85 11.21
CA SER A 123 -1.36 32.03 10.02
C SER A 123 -0.29 30.99 10.34
N ILE A 124 0.58 31.25 11.29
CA ILE A 124 1.56 30.28 11.80
C ILE A 124 0.83 29.17 12.54
N GLN A 125 -0.12 29.52 13.41
CA GLN A 125 -0.91 28.54 14.15
C GLN A 125 -1.72 27.63 13.21
N GLU A 126 -2.42 28.20 12.22
CA GLU A 126 -3.15 27.40 11.21
C GLU A 126 -2.22 26.43 10.47
N TYR A 127 -1.00 26.85 10.15
CA TYR A 127 -0.01 26.00 9.50
C TYR A 127 0.43 24.82 10.40
N GLU A 128 0.64 25.09 11.68
CA GLU A 128 1.00 24.06 12.67
C GLU A 128 -0.14 23.06 12.88
N GLU A 129 -1.37 23.55 13.06
CA GLU A 129 -2.56 22.71 13.23
C GLU A 129 -2.79 21.78 12.01
N GLU A 130 -2.60 22.28 10.80
CA GLU A 130 -2.72 21.47 9.58
C GLU A 130 -1.59 20.44 9.50
N THR A 131 -0.38 20.81 9.91
CA THR A 131 0.76 19.89 9.97
C THR A 131 0.52 18.74 10.94
N ASP A 132 -0.06 19.04 12.09
CA ASP A 132 -0.40 18.04 13.11
C ASP A 132 -1.53 17.11 12.64
N ARG A 133 -2.55 17.64 11.93
CA ARG A 133 -3.58 16.81 11.28
C ARG A 133 -2.98 15.82 10.29
N LEU A 134 -2.03 16.24 9.45
CA LEU A 134 -1.35 15.34 8.51
C LEU A 134 -0.55 14.26 9.23
N ARG A 135 0.11 14.59 10.35
CA ARG A 135 0.82 13.61 11.19
C ARG A 135 -0.10 12.58 11.80
N ASP A 136 -1.26 13.02 12.29
CA ASP A 136 -2.24 12.12 12.90
C ASP A 136 -2.91 11.23 11.85
N GLU A 137 -3.22 11.76 10.66
CA GLU A 137 -3.70 10.96 9.53
C GLU A 137 -2.65 9.90 9.14
N LEU A 138 -1.38 10.28 9.05
CA LEU A 138 -0.30 9.35 8.74
C LEU A 138 -0.19 8.22 9.77
N LYS A 139 -0.36 8.52 11.05
CA LYS A 139 -0.38 7.49 12.13
C LYS A 139 -1.57 6.53 11.96
N ALA A 140 -2.76 7.08 11.66
CA ALA A 140 -3.98 6.29 11.46
C ALA A 140 -3.85 5.34 10.26
N VAL A 141 -3.39 5.84 9.12
CA VAL A 141 -3.19 5.04 7.90
C VAL A 141 -2.12 3.94 8.12
N LYS A 142 -1.02 4.26 8.80
CA LYS A 142 0.00 3.26 9.16
C LYS A 142 -0.54 2.18 10.12
N LYS A 143 -1.44 2.53 11.02
CA LYS A 143 -2.09 1.57 11.92
C LYS A 143 -2.98 0.63 11.11
N GLU A 144 -3.84 1.15 10.24
CA GLU A 144 -4.71 0.36 9.37
C GLU A 144 -3.90 -0.62 8.50
N LEU A 145 -2.80 -0.17 7.90
CA LEU A 145 -1.92 -1.04 7.10
C LEU A 145 -1.30 -2.17 7.95
N ARG A 146 -0.93 -1.91 9.20
CA ARG A 146 -0.43 -2.96 10.11
C ARG A 146 -1.50 -3.99 10.43
N GLU A 147 -2.73 -3.54 10.71
CA GLU A 147 -3.87 -4.42 10.99
C GLU A 147 -4.17 -5.34 9.81
N LEU A 148 -4.13 -4.80 8.57
CA LEU A 148 -4.27 -5.60 7.36
C LEU A 148 -3.13 -6.60 7.13
N ASN A 149 -1.94 -6.33 7.64
CA ASN A 149 -0.79 -7.23 7.48
C ASN A 149 -0.71 -8.30 8.58
N THR A 150 -1.47 -8.14 9.68
CA THR A 150 -1.48 -9.14 10.75
C THR A 150 -2.21 -10.39 10.26
N PRO A 151 -1.60 -11.59 10.33
CA PRO A 151 -2.26 -12.83 9.97
C PRO A 151 -3.48 -13.05 10.88
N GLN A 152 -4.64 -13.33 10.26
CA GLN A 152 -5.89 -13.59 10.97
C GLN A 152 -5.75 -14.74 12.00
N ASP A 153 -4.84 -15.68 11.73
CA ASP A 153 -4.59 -16.85 12.56
C ASP A 153 -3.97 -16.49 13.93
N GLN A 154 -3.20 -15.40 14.04
CA GLN A 154 -2.63 -14.94 15.32
C GLN A 154 -3.67 -14.31 16.25
N ILE A 155 -4.75 -13.74 15.68
CA ILE A 155 -5.84 -13.15 16.48
C ILE A 155 -6.70 -14.25 17.12
N ASN A 156 -6.84 -15.39 16.46
CA ASN A 156 -7.64 -16.52 16.94
C ASN A 156 -6.89 -17.37 17.98
N GLN A 157 -5.56 -17.47 17.89
CA GLN A 157 -4.77 -18.22 18.88
C GLN A 157 -4.73 -17.53 20.25
N GLY A 158 -4.69 -16.19 20.30
CA GLY A 158 -4.76 -15.44 21.56
C GLY A 158 -6.12 -15.54 22.29
N LYS A 159 -7.18 -16.00 21.62
CA LYS A 159 -8.50 -16.21 22.26
C LYS A 159 -8.72 -17.63 22.77
N THR A 160 -7.96 -18.59 22.32
CA THR A 160 -8.12 -20.01 22.72
C THR A 160 -7.31 -20.36 23.97
N GLU A 161 -6.24 -19.64 24.28
CA GLU A 161 -5.43 -19.93 25.51
C GLU A 161 -6.10 -19.53 26.82
N THR A 162 -7.15 -18.70 26.79
CA THR A 162 -7.87 -18.27 28.00
C THR A 162 -9.04 -19.19 28.38
N LEU A 163 -9.35 -20.24 27.60
CA LEU A 163 -10.49 -21.11 27.84
C LEU A 163 -10.15 -22.49 28.44
N TYR A 164 -8.89 -22.85 28.54
CA TYR A 164 -8.46 -24.03 29.25
C TYR A 164 -7.81 -23.64 30.57
N GLY A 165 -8.66 -23.47 31.58
CA GLY A 165 -8.21 -23.37 32.97
C GLY A 165 -7.38 -24.61 33.31
N SER A 166 -6.18 -24.39 33.84
CA SER A 166 -5.30 -25.43 34.37
C SER A 166 -6.07 -26.27 35.39
N PRO A 167 -6.02 -27.60 35.31
CA PRO A 167 -6.50 -28.42 36.40
C PRO A 167 -5.59 -28.17 37.60
N GLN A 168 -6.19 -27.69 38.69
CA GLN A 168 -5.53 -27.61 39.99
C GLN A 168 -5.28 -29.01 40.52
N PRO A 169 -4.17 -29.27 41.24
CA PRO A 169 -3.82 -30.55 41.84
C PRO A 169 -4.73 -30.93 43.02
#